data_e60d8a9b10ea3c166ab9f90c1e934485
#
_entry.id   e60d8a9b10ea3c166ab9f90c1e934485
#
_cell.length_a   1.000
_cell.length_b   1.000
_cell.length_c   1.000
_cell.angle_alpha   90.00
_cell.angle_beta   90.00
_cell.angle_gamma   90.00
#
_symmetry.space_group_name_H-M   'P 1'
#
loop_
_entity.id
_entity.type
_entity.pdbx_description
1 polymer ?
#
loop_
_entity_poly.entity_id
_entity_poly.type
_entity_poly.pdbx_seq_one_letter_code
_entity_poly.pdbx_strand_id
1 'polypeptide(L)'
;KLPKTYWVQVEGQATMAHCQALCAGVQLKDGPAVAVSCQLMSQPDLWPRNPPIRSRKSIPDSWIELVIDEGRNRQVRRMTAAVDLPTLRLVRARVGDWTLEGLQPGEHRTITVASEITLNGKRPARQPDLGAKRRTNRRTTTSKR
;
A
#
# COMPACT_ATOMS: atom_id res chain seq x y z
N LYS A 1 3.01 10.76 4.95
CA LYS A 1 2.35 9.48 4.63
C LYS A 1 2.93 8.39 5.53
N LEU A 2 2.05 7.56 6.11
CA LEU A 2 2.51 6.46 6.97
C LEU A 2 3.16 5.37 6.12
N PRO A 3 4.34 4.87 6.52
CA PRO A 3 4.93 3.72 5.88
C PRO A 3 4.07 2.47 6.13
N LYS A 4 4.02 1.60 5.15
CA LYS A 4 3.32 0.32 5.21
C LYS A 4 4.32 -0.79 5.00
N THR A 5 4.30 -1.76 5.89
CA THR A 5 5.18 -2.93 5.83
C THR A 5 4.39 -4.12 5.31
N TYR A 6 4.93 -4.74 4.28
CA TYR A 6 4.35 -5.94 3.68
C TYR A 6 5.28 -7.12 3.82
N TRP A 7 4.71 -8.26 4.17
CA TRP A 7 5.38 -9.55 4.04
C TRP A 7 4.90 -10.18 2.75
N VAL A 8 5.83 -10.45 1.87
CA VAL A 8 5.53 -10.86 0.50
C VAL A 8 6.17 -12.21 0.24
N GLN A 9 5.34 -13.21 -0.01
CA GLN A 9 5.79 -14.47 -0.57
C GLN A 9 5.88 -14.32 -2.08
N VAL A 10 7.05 -14.59 -2.61
CA VAL A 10 7.32 -14.44 -4.04
C VAL A 10 7.77 -15.78 -4.65
N GLU A 11 7.45 -15.95 -5.91
CA GLU A 11 7.96 -17.05 -6.71
C GLU A 11 9.40 -16.78 -7.12
N GLY A 12 10.30 -17.68 -6.84
CA GLY A 12 11.71 -17.52 -7.08
C GLY A 12 12.51 -17.30 -5.80
N GLN A 13 13.82 -17.37 -5.91
CA GLN A 13 14.73 -17.11 -4.80
C GLN A 13 15.07 -15.63 -4.74
N ALA A 14 14.51 -14.91 -3.77
CA ALA A 14 14.84 -13.53 -3.52
C ALA A 14 16.28 -13.41 -2.98
N THR A 15 16.99 -12.40 -3.44
CA THR A 15 18.38 -12.11 -3.04
C THR A 15 18.49 -10.66 -2.60
N MET A 16 19.62 -10.30 -1.99
CA MET A 16 19.90 -8.91 -1.65
C MET A 16 19.93 -8.00 -2.88
N ALA A 17 20.32 -8.51 -4.04
CA ALA A 17 20.28 -7.76 -5.29
C ALA A 17 18.85 -7.33 -5.66
N HIS A 18 17.86 -8.20 -5.46
CA HIS A 18 16.45 -7.85 -5.65
C HIS A 18 16.00 -6.76 -4.68
N CYS A 19 16.40 -6.88 -3.42
CA CYS A 19 16.08 -5.86 -2.41
C CYS A 19 16.72 -4.51 -2.75
N GLN A 20 17.96 -4.51 -3.19
CA GLN A 20 18.66 -3.30 -3.62
C GLN A 20 17.97 -2.66 -4.84
N ALA A 21 17.56 -3.46 -5.81
CA ALA A 21 16.84 -2.96 -6.98
C ALA A 21 15.51 -2.30 -6.62
N LEU A 22 14.77 -2.89 -5.68
CA LEU A 22 13.51 -2.31 -5.19
C LEU A 22 13.72 -1.00 -4.44
N CYS A 23 14.81 -0.89 -3.66
CA CYS A 23 15.16 0.33 -2.94
C CYS A 23 15.77 1.40 -3.85
N ALA A 24 16.43 1.01 -4.92
CA ALA A 24 16.92 1.94 -5.93
C ALA A 24 15.79 2.51 -6.79
N GLY A 25 14.72 1.77 -6.95
CA GLY A 25 13.56 2.14 -7.72
C GLY A 25 13.36 1.31 -8.96
N VAL A 26 12.11 1.02 -9.26
CA VAL A 26 11.69 0.30 -10.47
C VAL A 26 10.71 1.15 -11.26
N GLN A 27 10.72 1.00 -12.56
CA GLN A 27 9.81 1.72 -13.44
C GLN A 27 8.52 0.93 -13.63
N LEU A 28 7.41 1.51 -13.20
CA LEU A 28 6.07 1.00 -13.44
C LEU A 28 5.38 1.84 -14.53
N LYS A 29 4.24 1.37 -15.02
CA LYS A 29 3.48 2.09 -16.06
C LYS A 29 3.06 3.49 -15.63
N ASP A 30 2.75 3.67 -14.36
CA ASP A 30 2.29 4.92 -13.77
C ASP A 30 3.42 5.72 -13.08
N GLY A 31 4.64 5.39 -13.38
CA GLY A 31 5.83 6.11 -12.94
C GLY A 31 6.77 5.28 -12.05
N PRO A 32 7.90 5.85 -11.64
CA PRO A 32 8.86 5.15 -10.81
C PRO A 32 8.27 4.81 -9.43
N ALA A 33 8.69 3.69 -8.89
CA ALA A 33 8.32 3.24 -7.54
C ALA A 33 9.58 2.85 -6.77
N VAL A 34 9.71 3.37 -5.57
CA VAL A 34 10.88 3.17 -4.70
C VAL A 34 10.43 2.59 -3.38
N ALA A 35 11.05 1.51 -2.95
CA ALA A 35 10.84 1.00 -1.61
C ALA A 35 11.60 1.83 -0.58
N VAL A 36 11.00 2.06 0.57
CA VAL A 36 11.67 2.67 1.72
C VAL A 36 12.72 1.72 2.28
N SER A 37 12.35 0.45 2.37
CA SER A 37 13.28 -0.63 2.72
C SER A 37 12.81 -1.96 2.14
N CYS A 38 13.74 -2.87 1.99
CA CYS A 38 13.46 -4.24 1.58
C CYS A 38 14.48 -5.17 2.22
N GLN A 39 14.00 -6.24 2.82
CA GLN A 39 14.86 -7.22 3.49
C GLN A 39 14.40 -8.63 3.14
N LEU A 40 15.35 -9.54 3.08
CA LEU A 40 15.04 -10.97 3.06
C LEU A 40 14.49 -11.39 4.43
N MET A 41 13.52 -12.26 4.42
CA MET A 41 12.99 -12.83 5.66
C MET A 41 12.72 -14.32 5.52
N SER A 42 12.72 -15.03 6.63
CA SER A 42 12.22 -16.40 6.69
C SER A 42 10.70 -16.40 6.64
N GLN A 43 10.13 -17.56 6.33
CA GLN A 43 8.67 -17.71 6.31
C GLN A 43 8.09 -17.28 7.68
N PRO A 44 7.19 -16.30 7.72
CA PRO A 44 6.58 -15.85 8.95
C PRO A 44 5.56 -16.87 9.46
N ASP A 45 5.29 -16.83 10.75
CA ASP A 45 4.21 -17.59 11.36
C ASP A 45 2.88 -16.92 11.06
N LEU A 46 2.20 -17.42 10.05
CA LEU A 46 0.92 -16.92 9.56
C LEU A 46 -0.10 -18.04 9.48
N TRP A 47 -1.38 -17.65 9.52
CA TRP A 47 -2.47 -18.56 9.22
C TRP A 47 -2.33 -19.13 7.79
N PRO A 48 -2.82 -20.36 7.53
CA PRO A 48 -2.85 -20.91 6.17
C PRO A 48 -3.67 -20.03 5.24
N ARG A 49 -3.17 -19.83 4.03
CA ARG A 49 -3.93 -19.13 3.01
C ARG A 49 -5.07 -20.01 2.49
N ASN A 50 -6.25 -19.46 2.40
CA ASN A 50 -7.40 -20.14 1.82
C ASN A 50 -7.97 -19.27 0.65
N PRO A 51 -7.91 -19.72 -0.60
CA PRO A 51 -7.32 -20.98 -1.07
C PRO A 51 -5.80 -20.99 -0.98
N PRO A 52 -5.15 -22.18 -0.99
CA PRO A 52 -3.70 -22.27 -0.99
C PRO A 52 -3.09 -21.60 -2.21
N ILE A 53 -1.83 -21.16 -2.07
CA ILE A 53 -1.07 -20.63 -3.21
C ILE A 53 -0.85 -21.72 -4.24
N ARG A 54 -0.74 -21.29 -5.50
CA ARG A 54 -0.31 -22.18 -6.56
C ARG A 54 1.19 -22.52 -6.38
N SER A 55 1.50 -23.75 -6.05
CA SER A 55 2.86 -24.22 -5.89
C SER A 55 3.36 -24.89 -7.15
N ARG A 56 4.55 -24.50 -7.60
CA ARG A 56 5.29 -25.18 -8.67
C ARG A 56 6.47 -25.88 -8.05
N LYS A 57 6.52 -27.22 -8.18
CA LYS A 57 7.57 -28.05 -7.55
C LYS A 57 8.98 -27.71 -7.98
N SER A 58 9.18 -27.16 -9.19
CA SER A 58 10.48 -26.84 -9.76
C SER A 58 10.96 -25.42 -9.49
N ILE A 59 10.12 -24.57 -8.92
CA ILE A 59 10.45 -23.16 -8.67
C ILE A 59 10.38 -22.92 -7.17
N PRO A 60 11.49 -22.46 -6.55
CA PRO A 60 11.47 -22.11 -5.14
C PRO A 60 10.57 -20.88 -4.90
N ASP A 61 10.14 -20.74 -3.69
CA ASP A 61 9.53 -19.52 -3.19
C ASP A 61 10.36 -18.96 -2.03
N SER A 62 10.19 -17.69 -1.78
CA SER A 62 10.90 -17.00 -0.71
C SER A 62 10.06 -15.86 -0.18
N TRP A 63 10.48 -15.30 0.94
CA TRP A 63 9.79 -14.21 1.59
C TRP A 63 10.67 -12.97 1.67
N ILE A 64 10.06 -11.82 1.46
CA ILE A 64 10.70 -10.52 1.65
C ILE A 64 9.80 -9.62 2.51
N GLU A 65 10.42 -8.74 3.29
CA GLU A 65 9.75 -7.65 3.96
C GLU A 65 9.98 -6.37 3.17
N LEU A 66 8.91 -5.78 2.69
CA LEU A 66 8.94 -4.59 1.85
C LEU A 66 8.18 -3.46 2.51
N VAL A 67 8.84 -2.32 2.65
CA VAL A 67 8.23 -1.10 3.20
C VAL A 67 8.08 -0.07 2.10
N ILE A 68 6.88 0.45 1.94
CA ILE A 68 6.57 1.54 1.02
C ILE A 68 5.79 2.64 1.75
N ASP A 69 5.90 3.86 1.28
CA ASP A 69 5.18 5.01 1.82
C ASP A 69 4.07 5.54 0.89
N GLU A 70 3.85 4.85 -0.19
CA GLU A 70 2.78 5.10 -1.16
C GLU A 70 1.71 4.00 -1.13
N GLY A 71 0.61 4.23 -1.82
CA GLY A 71 -0.48 3.27 -1.89
C GLY A 71 -1.12 3.23 -3.28
N ARG A 72 -0.30 3.12 -4.34
CA ARG A 72 -0.82 2.96 -5.70
C ARG A 72 -1.46 1.58 -5.88
N ASN A 73 -2.38 1.50 -6.83
CA ASN A 73 -3.10 0.26 -7.09
C ASN A 73 -2.14 -0.90 -7.36
N ARG A 74 -2.25 -1.96 -6.56
CA ARG A 74 -1.46 -3.20 -6.65
C ARG A 74 0.05 -2.96 -6.72
N GLN A 75 0.52 -1.90 -6.07
CA GLN A 75 1.90 -1.41 -6.22
C GLN A 75 2.94 -2.47 -5.84
N VAL A 76 2.79 -3.15 -4.70
CA VAL A 76 3.76 -4.16 -4.25
C VAL A 76 3.86 -5.30 -5.26
N ARG A 77 2.72 -5.78 -5.77
CA ARG A 77 2.68 -6.86 -6.77
C ARG A 77 3.38 -6.45 -8.06
N ARG A 78 3.21 -5.22 -8.48
CA ARG A 78 3.86 -4.69 -9.69
C ARG A 78 5.36 -4.47 -9.49
N MET A 79 5.76 -4.01 -8.31
CA MET A 79 7.17 -3.81 -7.96
C MET A 79 7.93 -5.14 -7.93
N THR A 80 7.40 -6.15 -7.27
CA THR A 80 8.03 -7.46 -7.23
C THR A 80 8.09 -8.12 -8.60
N ALA A 81 7.05 -8.00 -9.39
CA ALA A 81 7.05 -8.49 -10.76
C ALA A 81 8.11 -7.81 -11.64
N ALA A 82 8.38 -6.53 -11.41
CA ALA A 82 9.39 -5.77 -12.15
C ALA A 82 10.83 -6.28 -11.90
N VAL A 83 11.06 -7.00 -10.81
CA VAL A 83 12.34 -7.66 -10.52
C VAL A 83 12.26 -9.19 -10.68
N ASP A 84 11.32 -9.68 -11.46
CA ASP A 84 11.09 -11.10 -11.74
C ASP A 84 10.76 -11.96 -10.51
N LEU A 85 10.10 -11.37 -9.54
CA LEU A 85 9.63 -12.06 -8.34
C LEU A 85 8.10 -11.94 -8.22
N PRO A 86 7.31 -12.69 -9.00
CA PRO A 86 5.85 -12.61 -8.91
C PRO A 86 5.36 -12.90 -7.49
N THR A 87 4.41 -12.11 -7.03
CA THR A 87 3.83 -12.28 -5.69
C THR A 87 2.88 -13.48 -5.66
N LEU A 88 3.11 -14.39 -4.73
CA LEU A 88 2.24 -15.52 -4.43
C LEU A 88 1.27 -15.21 -3.28
N ARG A 89 1.79 -14.55 -2.24
CA ARG A 89 1.02 -14.14 -1.08
C ARG A 89 1.48 -12.78 -0.59
N LEU A 90 0.53 -11.94 -0.22
CA LEU A 90 0.79 -10.58 0.25
C LEU A 90 0.05 -10.34 1.55
N VAL A 91 0.78 -9.98 2.57
CA VAL A 91 0.24 -9.63 3.89
C VAL A 91 0.72 -8.24 4.26
N ARG A 92 -0.21 -7.34 4.51
CA ARG A 92 0.13 -6.03 5.08
C ARG A 92 0.27 -6.20 6.59
N ALA A 93 1.51 -6.28 7.04
CA ALA A 93 1.84 -6.61 8.42
C ALA A 93 1.79 -5.40 9.35
N ARG A 94 2.03 -4.19 8.81
CA ARG A 94 2.11 -2.97 9.60
C ARG A 94 1.69 -1.76 8.78
N VAL A 95 1.04 -0.81 9.44
CA VAL A 95 0.79 0.54 8.94
C VAL A 95 1.26 1.52 10.01
N GLY A 96 2.32 2.29 9.74
CA GLY A 96 2.97 3.08 10.77
C GLY A 96 3.40 2.19 11.94
N ASP A 97 2.91 2.47 13.13
CA ASP A 97 3.20 1.70 14.34
C ASP A 97 2.18 0.58 14.63
N TRP A 98 1.13 0.46 13.83
CA TRP A 98 0.09 -0.53 14.03
C TRP A 98 0.41 -1.84 13.31
N THR A 99 0.36 -2.93 14.06
CA THR A 99 0.68 -4.29 13.58
C THR A 99 -0.53 -5.20 13.62
N LEU A 100 -0.43 -6.35 12.93
CA LEU A 100 -1.41 -7.42 13.00
C LEU A 100 -1.17 -8.37 14.18
N GLU A 101 -0.19 -8.10 15.00
CA GLU A 101 0.17 -8.96 16.11
C GLU A 101 -1.02 -9.26 17.01
N GLY A 102 -1.27 -10.53 17.29
CA GLY A 102 -2.40 -10.99 18.10
C GLY A 102 -3.75 -11.03 17.39
N LEU A 103 -3.82 -10.68 16.09
CA LEU A 103 -5.05 -10.73 15.31
C LEU A 103 -5.07 -11.94 14.37
N GLN A 104 -6.21 -12.63 14.33
CA GLN A 104 -6.51 -13.67 13.36
C GLN A 104 -7.37 -13.12 12.21
N PRO A 105 -7.46 -13.80 11.07
CA PRO A 105 -8.33 -13.37 9.98
C PRO A 105 -9.76 -13.12 10.44
N GLY A 106 -10.34 -12.00 10.02
CA GLY A 106 -11.68 -11.58 10.41
C GLY A 106 -11.77 -10.86 11.74
N GLU A 107 -10.70 -10.85 12.54
CA GLU A 107 -10.66 -10.11 13.79
C GLU A 107 -10.27 -8.65 13.57
N HIS A 108 -10.66 -7.82 14.51
CA HIS A 108 -10.25 -6.41 14.55
C HIS A 108 -10.02 -5.98 15.98
N ARG A 109 -9.31 -4.88 16.14
CA ARG A 109 -9.21 -4.18 17.42
C ARG A 109 -9.34 -2.70 17.21
N THR A 110 -9.85 -2.02 18.22
CA THR A 110 -9.98 -0.56 18.21
C THR A 110 -8.76 0.03 18.91
N ILE A 111 -8.19 1.06 18.32
CA ILE A 111 -7.06 1.80 18.90
C ILE A 111 -7.43 3.29 18.97
N THR A 112 -6.84 3.95 19.95
CA THR A 112 -6.93 5.41 20.04
C THR A 112 -5.81 6.04 19.24
N VAL A 113 -6.15 6.90 18.29
CA VAL A 113 -5.20 7.62 17.48
C VAL A 113 -4.86 8.94 18.17
N ALA A 114 -3.56 9.21 18.35
CA ALA A 114 -3.11 10.49 18.86
C ALA A 114 -3.50 11.64 17.90
N SER A 115 -3.93 12.76 18.45
CA SER A 115 -4.39 13.93 17.67
C SER A 115 -3.37 14.44 16.66
N GLU A 116 -2.11 14.32 16.96
CA GLU A 116 -1.00 14.70 16.07
C GLU A 116 -0.95 13.87 14.79
N ILE A 117 -1.25 12.58 14.90
CA ILE A 117 -1.30 11.69 13.74
C ILE A 117 -2.47 12.06 12.84
N THR A 118 -3.57 12.50 13.43
CA THR A 118 -4.75 12.94 12.68
C THR A 118 -4.49 14.22 11.90
N LEU A 119 -3.66 15.10 12.42
CA LEU A 119 -3.32 16.37 11.76
C LEU A 119 -2.40 16.18 10.55
N ASN A 120 -1.53 15.17 10.60
CA ASN A 120 -0.54 14.95 9.55
C ASN A 120 -1.05 14.10 8.38
N GLY A 121 -2.14 13.42 8.54
CA GLY A 121 -2.63 12.45 7.55
C GLY A 121 -3.98 12.76 6.94
N LYS A 122 -4.75 13.62 7.54
CA LYS A 122 -6.06 14.00 6.99
C LYS A 122 -5.94 15.31 6.24
N ARG A 123 -6.22 15.23 4.98
CA ARG A 123 -6.85 16.38 4.33
C ARG A 123 -8.03 16.75 5.19
N PRO A 124 -8.22 18.04 5.52
CA PRO A 124 -9.44 18.46 6.15
C PRO A 124 -10.59 17.90 5.33
N ALA A 125 -11.55 17.31 6.00
CA ALA A 125 -12.76 16.86 5.34
C ALA A 125 -13.19 17.97 4.41
N ARG A 126 -13.41 17.67 3.14
CA ARG A 126 -13.99 18.64 2.24
C ARG A 126 -15.24 19.14 2.94
N GLN A 127 -15.19 20.35 3.40
CA GLN A 127 -16.41 21.01 3.80
C GLN A 127 -17.32 20.92 2.58
N PRO A 128 -18.55 20.46 2.77
CA PRO A 128 -19.51 20.56 1.69
C PRO A 128 -19.43 22.00 1.23
N ASP A 129 -19.23 22.17 -0.04
CA ASP A 129 -19.12 23.49 -0.63
C ASP A 129 -20.46 24.20 -0.48
N LEU A 130 -20.61 24.83 0.67
CA LEU A 130 -21.76 25.70 0.94
C LEU A 130 -21.68 27.00 0.12
N GLY A 131 -20.60 27.14 -0.62
CA GLY A 131 -20.31 28.28 -1.46
C GLY A 131 -20.82 28.19 -2.88
N ALA A 132 -21.41 27.09 -3.27
CA ALA A 132 -22.24 27.07 -4.47
C ALA A 132 -23.59 27.76 -4.18
N LYS A 133 -23.56 28.88 -3.50
CA LYS A 133 -24.60 29.84 -3.76
C LYS A 133 -24.55 30.09 -5.24
N ARG A 134 -25.49 29.50 -5.92
CA ARG A 134 -25.90 29.97 -7.20
C ARG A 134 -25.81 31.49 -7.14
N ARG A 135 -24.82 32.02 -7.80
CA ARG A 135 -24.99 33.33 -8.33
C ARG A 135 -26.21 33.20 -9.24
N THR A 136 -27.34 33.48 -8.69
CA THR A 136 -28.43 33.94 -9.50
C THR A 136 -27.84 35.12 -10.23
N ASN A 137 -27.47 34.89 -11.46
CA ASN A 137 -27.32 35.94 -12.38
C ASN A 137 -28.67 36.61 -12.40
N ARG A 138 -28.82 37.61 -11.54
CA ARG A 138 -29.72 38.68 -11.86
C ARG A 138 -29.13 39.27 -13.13
N ARG A 139 -29.53 38.70 -14.24
CA ARG A 139 -29.59 39.52 -15.42
C ARG A 139 -30.50 40.65 -15.04
N THR A 140 -29.91 41.72 -14.64
CA THR A 140 -30.54 43.00 -14.85
C THR A 140 -30.71 43.07 -16.35
N THR A 141 -31.83 42.67 -16.82
CA THR A 141 -32.27 43.08 -18.11
C THR A 141 -32.48 44.60 -17.97
N THR A 142 -31.45 45.32 -18.27
CA THR A 142 -31.62 46.70 -18.61
C THR A 142 -32.42 46.63 -19.87
N SER A 143 -33.69 46.90 -19.72
CA SER A 143 -34.54 47.22 -20.85
C SER A 143 -33.97 48.47 -21.48
N LYS A 144 -33.27 48.29 -22.57
CA LYS A 144 -32.94 49.36 -23.45
C LYS A 144 -34.06 49.46 -24.46
N ARG A 145 -34.63 50.56 -24.44
CA ARG A 145 -35.38 51.00 -25.59
C ARG A 145 -34.45 51.12 -26.80
#